data_70726c1b4e1da287df49941feaec747d
#
_entry.id   70726c1b4e1da287df49941feaec747d
#
_cell.length_a   1.000
_cell.length_b   1.000
_cell.length_c   1.000
_cell.angle_alpha   90.00
_cell.angle_beta   90.00
_cell.angle_gamma   90.00
#
_symmetry.space_group_name_H-M   'P 1'
#
loop_
_entity.id
_entity.type
_entity.pdbx_description
1 polymer ?
#
loop_
_entity_poly.entity_id
_entity_poly.type
_entity_poly.pdbx_seq_one_letter_code
_entity_poly.pdbx_strand_id
1 'polypeptide(L)'
;MTRFNKAEMNAAAKTIRKHLKNMKGYPASINMIDMNKKVHKISKAYYMGLFEAQNIFIMKNGRYPNYVTLNSKANNPLVMDYQDNGYTCGPTSLSMAIQMLFSYKSEKTCAKECNTVIGSGTTPDKLITGAKKLGYKVTKINRNSNAVKNSTSKGFPVIAHIQTKSASCLGYIGDYGHYILIYGMTNDGLYKIADPTKGIKKCKPGILDKATNGRSIHYYKVEII
;
A
#
# COMPACT_ATOMS: atom_id res chain seq x y z
N MET A 1 -25.65 -3.74 16.10
CA MET A 1 -24.55 -3.73 15.10
C MET A 1 -23.57 -2.63 15.48
N THR A 2 -22.30 -2.98 15.74
CA THR A 2 -21.28 -2.03 16.24
C THR A 2 -20.79 -1.15 15.11
N ARG A 3 -20.90 0.18 15.27
CA ARG A 3 -20.53 1.20 14.27
C ARG A 3 -19.55 2.19 14.85
N PHE A 4 -18.56 2.59 14.05
CA PHE A 4 -17.54 3.58 14.40
C PHE A 4 -17.64 4.78 13.44
N ASN A 5 -17.74 5.99 13.99
CA ASN A 5 -17.82 7.21 13.19
C ASN A 5 -16.45 7.60 12.62
N LYS A 6 -16.44 8.61 11.74
CA LYS A 6 -15.21 9.11 11.10
C LYS A 6 -14.16 9.57 12.11
N ALA A 7 -14.55 10.22 13.20
CA ALA A 7 -13.61 10.70 14.21
C ALA A 7 -12.90 9.54 14.90
N GLU A 8 -13.64 8.48 15.26
CA GLU A 8 -13.10 7.28 15.88
C GLU A 8 -12.20 6.49 14.92
N MET A 9 -12.57 6.37 13.65
CA MET A 9 -11.72 5.77 12.61
C MET A 9 -10.39 6.53 12.46
N ASN A 10 -10.42 7.86 12.51
CA ASN A 10 -9.21 8.69 12.48
C ASN A 10 -8.34 8.51 13.74
N ALA A 11 -8.95 8.41 14.93
CA ALA A 11 -8.25 8.15 16.20
C ALA A 11 -7.58 6.76 16.16
N ALA A 12 -8.29 5.75 15.68
CA ALA A 12 -7.76 4.41 15.47
C ALA A 12 -6.58 4.41 14.48
N ALA A 13 -6.73 5.08 13.34
CA ALA A 13 -5.64 5.23 12.36
C ALA A 13 -4.41 5.89 12.99
N LYS A 14 -4.58 6.96 13.76
CA LYS A 14 -3.49 7.65 14.46
C LYS A 14 -2.77 6.72 15.44
N THR A 15 -3.51 5.93 16.20
CA THR A 15 -2.95 4.95 17.14
C THR A 15 -2.12 3.90 16.41
N ILE A 16 -2.65 3.29 15.33
CA ILE A 16 -1.94 2.29 14.55
C ILE A 16 -0.69 2.90 13.90
N ARG A 17 -0.80 4.08 13.30
CA ARG A 17 0.31 4.79 12.66
C ARG A 17 1.43 5.13 13.65
N LYS A 18 1.10 5.56 14.88
CA LYS A 18 2.08 5.76 15.97
C LYS A 18 2.83 4.45 16.30
N HIS A 19 2.13 3.34 16.33
CA HIS A 19 2.73 2.02 16.57
C HIS A 19 3.68 1.60 15.44
N LEU A 20 3.28 1.81 14.19
CA LEU A 20 4.12 1.56 13.01
C LEU A 20 5.35 2.47 12.99
N LYS A 21 5.18 3.76 13.27
CA LYS A 21 6.29 4.74 13.33
C LYS A 21 7.37 4.33 14.34
N ASN A 22 6.98 3.68 15.44
CA ASN A 22 7.90 3.14 16.43
C ASN A 22 8.48 1.76 16.04
N MET A 23 8.33 1.33 14.79
CA MET A 23 8.85 0.07 14.24
C MET A 23 8.33 -1.19 14.94
N LYS A 24 7.19 -1.11 15.64
CA LYS A 24 6.60 -2.23 16.41
C LYS A 24 5.66 -3.10 15.58
N GLY A 25 5.55 -2.85 14.27
CA GLY A 25 4.59 -3.53 13.40
C GLY A 25 3.14 -3.12 13.69
N TYR A 26 2.20 -3.93 13.26
CA TYR A 26 0.79 -3.69 13.54
C TYR A 26 0.44 -4.12 14.97
N PRO A 27 -0.27 -3.32 15.77
CA PRO A 27 -0.70 -3.72 17.10
C PRO A 27 -1.63 -4.94 17.03
N ALA A 28 -1.54 -5.84 18.01
CA ALA A 28 -2.41 -7.03 18.07
C ALA A 28 -3.89 -6.67 18.25
N SER A 29 -4.15 -5.56 18.94
CA SER A 29 -5.50 -4.98 19.12
C SER A 29 -5.41 -3.48 19.40
N ILE A 30 -6.52 -2.77 19.20
CA ILE A 30 -6.72 -1.37 19.55
C ILE A 30 -8.04 -1.20 20.31
N ASN A 31 -8.14 -0.18 21.15
CA ASN A 31 -9.42 0.21 21.75
C ASN A 31 -10.10 1.23 20.83
N MET A 32 -11.40 1.06 20.60
CA MET A 32 -12.23 1.97 19.82
C MET A 32 -13.56 2.20 20.53
N ILE A 33 -14.12 3.40 20.42
CA ILE A 33 -15.40 3.78 21.02
C ILE A 33 -16.47 3.77 19.92
N ASP A 34 -17.53 2.98 20.10
CA ASP A 34 -18.62 2.94 19.12
C ASP A 34 -19.55 4.16 19.21
N MET A 35 -20.50 4.26 18.29
CA MET A 35 -21.47 5.36 18.25
C MET A 35 -22.38 5.40 19.49
N ASN A 36 -22.47 4.33 20.27
CA ASN A 36 -23.21 4.25 21.55
C ASN A 36 -22.31 4.53 22.77
N LYS A 37 -21.10 5.06 22.54
CA LYS A 37 -20.10 5.39 23.58
C LYS A 37 -19.51 4.19 24.33
N LYS A 38 -19.69 2.96 23.80
CA LYS A 38 -19.11 1.76 24.37
C LYS A 38 -17.70 1.53 23.85
N VAL A 39 -16.78 1.20 24.76
CA VAL A 39 -15.39 0.84 24.41
C VAL A 39 -15.33 -0.61 23.97
N HIS A 40 -14.67 -0.85 22.84
CA HIS A 40 -14.41 -2.18 22.29
C HIS A 40 -12.92 -2.39 22.08
N LYS A 41 -12.40 -3.53 22.54
CA LYS A 41 -11.06 -3.99 22.17
C LYS A 41 -11.14 -4.74 20.87
N ILE A 42 -10.66 -4.12 19.78
CA ILE A 42 -10.75 -4.62 18.41
C ILE A 42 -9.45 -5.31 18.05
N SER A 43 -9.51 -6.61 17.71
CA SER A 43 -8.34 -7.36 17.27
C SER A 43 -7.85 -6.93 15.90
N LYS A 44 -6.58 -7.27 15.57
CA LYS A 44 -5.93 -6.92 14.31
C LYS A 44 -6.79 -7.25 13.08
N ALA A 45 -7.32 -8.47 12.98
CA ALA A 45 -8.11 -8.88 11.83
C ALA A 45 -9.36 -8.00 11.62
N TYR A 46 -10.01 -7.61 12.70
CA TYR A 46 -11.23 -6.79 12.63
C TYR A 46 -10.94 -5.33 12.33
N TYR A 47 -9.91 -4.72 12.92
CA TYR A 47 -9.60 -3.33 12.53
C TYR A 47 -9.04 -3.24 11.10
N MET A 48 -8.34 -4.27 10.61
CA MET A 48 -7.98 -4.36 9.19
C MET A 48 -9.24 -4.36 8.31
N GLY A 49 -10.26 -5.15 8.66
CA GLY A 49 -11.54 -5.17 7.94
C GLY A 49 -12.30 -3.83 7.99
N LEU A 50 -12.24 -3.10 9.11
CA LEU A 50 -12.81 -1.75 9.21
C LEU A 50 -12.14 -0.79 8.21
N PHE A 51 -10.82 -0.80 8.13
CA PHE A 51 -10.09 0.08 7.22
C PHE A 51 -10.21 -0.36 5.75
N GLU A 52 -10.28 -1.65 5.46
CA GLU A 52 -10.61 -2.15 4.12
C GLU A 52 -11.99 -1.65 3.68
N ALA A 53 -13.03 -1.81 4.52
CA ALA A 53 -14.37 -1.33 4.23
C ALA A 53 -14.41 0.21 4.04
N GLN A 54 -13.66 0.96 4.86
CA GLN A 54 -13.51 2.40 4.69
C GLN A 54 -12.88 2.74 3.33
N ASN A 55 -11.81 2.06 2.95
CA ASN A 55 -11.11 2.30 1.68
C ASN A 55 -11.99 1.96 0.48
N ILE A 56 -12.72 0.83 0.51
CA ILE A 56 -13.72 0.48 -0.52
C ILE A 56 -14.74 1.63 -0.69
N PHE A 57 -15.27 2.14 0.44
CA PHE A 57 -16.24 3.24 0.38
C PHE A 57 -15.64 4.51 -0.22
N ILE A 58 -14.41 4.88 0.18
CA ILE A 58 -13.74 6.09 -0.31
C ILE A 58 -13.47 5.97 -1.81
N MET A 59 -12.94 4.84 -2.27
CA MET A 59 -12.65 4.62 -3.69
C MET A 59 -13.93 4.71 -4.55
N LYS A 60 -15.04 4.16 -4.05
CA LYS A 60 -16.31 4.20 -4.77
C LYS A 60 -16.97 5.57 -4.77
N ASN A 61 -16.86 6.35 -3.70
CA ASN A 61 -17.66 7.55 -3.47
C ASN A 61 -16.85 8.87 -3.45
N GLY A 62 -15.51 8.81 -3.51
CA GLY A 62 -14.63 9.98 -3.44
C GLY A 62 -14.61 10.72 -2.09
N ARG A 63 -15.29 10.20 -1.07
CA ARG A 63 -15.40 10.80 0.28
C ARG A 63 -15.35 9.76 1.38
N TYR A 64 -15.02 10.18 2.60
CA TYR A 64 -15.08 9.30 3.76
C TYR A 64 -16.51 8.93 4.14
N PRO A 65 -16.77 7.69 4.61
CA PRO A 65 -18.07 7.29 5.14
C PRO A 65 -18.37 8.02 6.45
N ASN A 66 -19.65 8.22 6.77
CA ASN A 66 -20.07 8.78 8.05
C ASN A 66 -19.77 7.81 9.21
N TYR A 67 -19.86 6.51 8.94
CA TYR A 67 -19.49 5.44 9.88
C TYR A 67 -19.04 4.19 9.12
N VAL A 68 -18.30 3.33 9.83
CA VAL A 68 -17.92 1.96 9.36
C VAL A 68 -18.47 0.94 10.35
N THR A 69 -18.99 -0.15 9.84
CA THR A 69 -19.60 -1.21 10.65
C THR A 69 -18.60 -2.34 10.89
N LEU A 70 -18.54 -2.83 12.14
CA LEU A 70 -17.73 -4.00 12.51
C LEU A 70 -18.43 -5.29 12.08
N ASN A 71 -18.16 -5.80 10.89
CA ASN A 71 -18.81 -7.02 10.35
C ASN A 71 -17.87 -7.95 9.60
N SER A 72 -16.67 -7.55 9.30
CA SER A 72 -15.71 -8.36 8.53
C SER A 72 -14.30 -8.35 9.12
N LYS A 73 -13.54 -9.38 8.78
CA LYS A 73 -12.10 -9.50 9.06
C LYS A 73 -11.33 -9.35 7.76
N ALA A 74 -10.16 -8.73 7.81
CA ALA A 74 -9.23 -8.69 6.71
C ALA A 74 -7.79 -8.92 7.18
N ASN A 75 -6.91 -9.29 6.25
CA ASN A 75 -5.49 -9.49 6.52
C ASN A 75 -4.70 -8.18 6.43
N ASN A 76 -5.22 -7.21 5.68
CA ASN A 76 -4.65 -5.89 5.48
C ASN A 76 -5.75 -4.91 5.00
N PRO A 77 -5.52 -3.58 5.06
CA PRO A 77 -6.50 -2.58 4.64
C PRO A 77 -6.41 -2.25 3.13
N LEU A 78 -5.63 -3.00 2.35
CA LEU A 78 -5.44 -2.77 0.94
C LEU A 78 -6.71 -3.09 0.15
N VAL A 79 -7.12 -2.15 -0.68
CA VAL A 79 -8.08 -2.36 -1.76
C VAL A 79 -7.33 -2.21 -3.08
N MET A 80 -7.43 -3.20 -3.96
CA MET A 80 -6.77 -3.16 -5.26
C MET A 80 -7.25 -1.95 -6.06
N ASP A 81 -6.30 -1.19 -6.56
CA ASP A 81 -6.52 -0.02 -7.41
C ASP A 81 -5.84 -0.24 -8.75
N TYR A 82 -6.56 0.01 -9.84
CA TYR A 82 -6.03 -0.09 -11.19
C TYR A 82 -5.68 1.31 -11.68
N GLN A 83 -4.55 1.45 -12.34
CA GLN A 83 -4.11 2.73 -12.87
C GLN A 83 -5.10 3.30 -13.88
N ASP A 84 -5.42 4.58 -13.72
CA ASP A 84 -6.36 5.28 -14.62
C ASP A 84 -5.79 5.45 -16.02
N ASN A 85 -4.47 5.51 -16.17
CA ASN A 85 -3.77 5.77 -17.42
C ASN A 85 -2.49 4.93 -17.53
N GLY A 86 -2.00 4.71 -18.77
CA GLY A 86 -0.82 3.91 -19.05
C GLY A 86 0.50 4.40 -18.44
N TYR A 87 0.51 5.57 -17.79
CA TYR A 87 1.68 6.21 -17.20
C TYR A 87 1.56 6.47 -15.68
N THR A 88 0.50 6.00 -15.02
CA THR A 88 0.23 6.27 -13.59
C THR A 88 0.53 5.12 -12.64
N CYS A 89 1.24 4.08 -13.09
CA CYS A 89 1.60 2.93 -12.24
C CYS A 89 2.33 3.31 -10.93
N GLY A 90 3.21 4.29 -10.96
CA GLY A 90 3.90 4.81 -9.78
C GLY A 90 2.95 5.44 -8.75
N PRO A 91 2.14 6.44 -9.13
CA PRO A 91 1.10 7.03 -8.29
C PRO A 91 0.10 6.03 -7.74
N THR A 92 -0.37 5.08 -8.54
CA THR A 92 -1.30 4.02 -8.11
C THR A 92 -0.66 3.11 -7.06
N SER A 93 0.59 2.68 -7.29
CA SER A 93 1.35 1.91 -6.30
C SER A 93 1.56 2.69 -5.00
N LEU A 94 1.79 4.00 -5.08
CA LEU A 94 1.92 4.87 -3.90
C LEU A 94 0.57 5.02 -3.16
N SER A 95 -0.53 5.21 -3.88
CA SER A 95 -1.88 5.24 -3.32
C SER A 95 -2.18 3.97 -2.52
N MET A 96 -1.94 2.80 -3.10
CA MET A 96 -2.12 1.51 -2.45
C MET A 96 -1.17 1.31 -1.25
N ALA A 97 0.09 1.79 -1.34
CA ALA A 97 1.02 1.76 -0.21
C ALA A 97 0.52 2.60 0.97
N ILE A 98 -0.06 3.77 0.69
CA ILE A 98 -0.64 4.66 1.70
C ILE A 98 -1.85 4.01 2.39
N GLN A 99 -2.68 3.24 1.69
CA GLN A 99 -3.76 2.46 2.29
C GLN A 99 -3.22 1.45 3.33
N MET A 100 -2.13 0.76 3.03
CA MET A 100 -1.45 -0.16 3.96
C MET A 100 -0.97 0.55 5.24
N LEU A 101 -0.77 1.86 5.19
CA LEU A 101 -0.35 2.72 6.30
C LEU A 101 -1.54 3.45 6.96
N PHE A 102 -2.77 2.93 6.78
CA PHE A 102 -4.00 3.42 7.41
C PHE A 102 -4.31 4.88 7.11
N SER A 103 -4.13 5.25 5.85
CA SER A 103 -4.53 6.54 5.28
C SER A 103 -5.05 6.32 3.88
N TYR A 104 -5.53 7.37 3.25
CA TYR A 104 -5.96 7.34 1.86
C TYR A 104 -5.50 8.60 1.11
N LYS A 105 -4.93 8.39 -0.05
CA LYS A 105 -4.66 9.43 -1.05
C LYS A 105 -5.00 8.83 -2.41
N SER A 106 -5.85 9.50 -3.18
CA SER A 106 -6.23 9.00 -4.51
C SER A 106 -5.03 8.96 -5.46
N GLU A 107 -5.08 8.12 -6.49
CA GLU A 107 -4.11 8.09 -7.58
C GLU A 107 -3.87 9.49 -8.14
N LYS A 108 -4.95 10.24 -8.43
CA LYS A 108 -4.89 11.63 -8.93
C LYS A 108 -4.07 12.54 -8.01
N THR A 109 -4.27 12.44 -6.68
CA THR A 109 -3.49 13.21 -5.70
C THR A 109 -2.03 12.78 -5.71
N CYS A 110 -1.75 11.49 -5.73
CA CYS A 110 -0.39 10.95 -5.81
C CYS A 110 0.31 11.39 -7.10
N ALA A 111 -0.38 11.33 -8.25
CA ALA A 111 0.14 11.74 -9.54
C ALA A 111 0.51 13.23 -9.56
N LYS A 112 -0.35 14.09 -9.00
CA LYS A 112 -0.08 15.53 -8.84
C LYS A 112 1.17 15.78 -8.00
N GLU A 113 1.25 15.20 -6.82
CA GLU A 113 2.39 15.44 -5.90
C GLU A 113 3.70 14.84 -6.41
N CYS A 114 3.63 13.73 -7.17
CA CYS A 114 4.77 13.14 -7.86
C CYS A 114 5.17 13.88 -9.14
N ASN A 115 4.46 14.92 -9.56
CA ASN A 115 4.69 15.58 -10.85
C ASN A 115 4.80 14.55 -12.00
N THR A 116 3.84 13.61 -12.05
CA THR A 116 3.77 12.55 -13.05
C THR A 116 3.58 13.17 -14.43
N VAL A 117 4.38 12.72 -15.40
CA VAL A 117 4.36 13.27 -16.78
C VAL A 117 3.47 12.40 -17.66
N ILE A 118 2.53 13.03 -18.36
CA ILE A 118 1.65 12.37 -19.33
C ILE A 118 2.51 11.64 -20.36
N GLY A 119 2.21 10.37 -20.59
CA GLY A 119 2.92 9.49 -21.55
C GLY A 119 4.28 8.98 -21.08
N SER A 120 4.95 9.63 -20.09
CA SER A 120 6.31 9.24 -19.64
C SER A 120 6.34 8.67 -18.22
N GLY A 121 5.29 8.92 -17.42
CA GLY A 121 5.16 8.37 -16.07
C GLY A 121 5.90 9.15 -14.98
N THR A 122 6.35 8.42 -13.97
CA THR A 122 6.95 8.97 -12.74
C THR A 122 8.36 8.42 -12.59
N THR A 123 9.37 9.30 -12.51
CA THR A 123 10.73 8.87 -12.19
C THR A 123 10.83 8.50 -10.69
N PRO A 124 11.85 7.70 -10.29
CA PRO A 124 12.06 7.38 -8.88
C PRO A 124 12.20 8.61 -7.97
N ASP A 125 12.92 9.62 -8.39
CA ASP A 125 13.11 10.86 -7.60
C ASP A 125 11.80 11.63 -7.43
N LYS A 126 10.96 11.67 -8.46
CA LYS A 126 9.63 12.26 -8.40
C LYS A 126 8.70 11.46 -7.46
N LEU A 127 8.78 10.13 -7.48
CA LEU A 127 8.04 9.27 -6.55
C LEU A 127 8.45 9.56 -5.09
N ILE A 128 9.76 9.61 -4.81
CA ILE A 128 10.31 9.91 -3.48
C ILE A 128 9.85 11.29 -3.00
N THR A 129 10.01 12.30 -3.86
CA THR A 129 9.66 13.69 -3.54
C THR A 129 8.14 13.85 -3.33
N GLY A 130 7.33 13.25 -4.18
CA GLY A 130 5.87 13.28 -4.07
C GLY A 130 5.36 12.59 -2.81
N ALA A 131 5.92 11.43 -2.47
CA ALA A 131 5.60 10.75 -1.24
C ALA A 131 5.94 11.59 0.01
N LYS A 132 7.09 12.31 0.00
CA LYS A 132 7.48 13.22 1.09
C LYS A 132 6.47 14.35 1.29
N LYS A 133 5.99 14.97 0.22
CA LYS A 133 4.94 16.01 0.26
C LYS A 133 3.64 15.48 0.86
N LEU A 134 3.34 14.19 0.66
CA LEU A 134 2.17 13.51 1.21
C LEU A 134 2.35 13.05 2.68
N GLY A 135 3.52 13.25 3.29
CA GLY A 135 3.84 12.85 4.67
C GLY A 135 4.39 11.43 4.79
N TYR A 136 5.02 10.91 3.72
CA TYR A 136 5.63 9.57 3.70
C TYR A 136 7.10 9.64 3.28
N LYS A 137 7.91 8.78 3.90
CA LYS A 137 9.30 8.56 3.53
C LYS A 137 9.38 7.34 2.61
N VAL A 138 10.02 7.51 1.48
CA VAL A 138 10.33 6.43 0.54
C VAL A 138 11.83 6.21 0.54
N THR A 139 12.25 5.02 0.95
CA THR A 139 13.67 4.67 1.11
C THR A 139 14.03 3.50 0.22
N LYS A 140 15.08 3.65 -0.57
CA LYS A 140 15.64 2.56 -1.36
C LYS A 140 16.14 1.44 -0.45
N ILE A 141 15.78 0.19 -0.78
CA ILE A 141 16.22 -1.00 -0.08
C ILE A 141 16.81 -2.02 -1.06
N ASN A 142 17.54 -3.01 -0.54
CA ASN A 142 18.06 -4.09 -1.35
C ASN A 142 16.94 -4.90 -2.00
N ARG A 143 17.14 -5.33 -3.24
CA ARG A 143 16.23 -6.18 -4.00
C ARG A 143 16.46 -7.64 -3.66
N ASN A 144 15.98 -8.05 -2.51
CA ASN A 144 15.98 -9.44 -2.09
C ASN A 144 14.84 -9.72 -1.11
N SER A 145 14.52 -10.99 -0.95
CA SER A 145 13.42 -11.45 -0.09
C SER A 145 13.59 -11.04 1.37
N ASN A 146 14.82 -10.98 1.88
CA ASN A 146 15.10 -10.63 3.27
C ASN A 146 14.74 -9.16 3.54
N ALA A 147 15.13 -8.24 2.67
CA ALA A 147 14.81 -6.82 2.81
C ALA A 147 13.29 -6.58 2.69
N VAL A 148 12.63 -7.24 1.75
CA VAL A 148 11.16 -7.17 1.58
C VAL A 148 10.46 -7.77 2.81
N LYS A 149 10.85 -8.96 3.26
CA LYS A 149 10.29 -9.61 4.46
C LYS A 149 10.44 -8.73 5.70
N ASN A 150 11.65 -8.18 5.91
CA ASN A 150 11.92 -7.29 7.04
C ASN A 150 11.05 -6.01 7.00
N SER A 151 10.79 -5.46 5.83
CA SER A 151 9.91 -4.30 5.68
C SER A 151 8.45 -4.65 5.92
N THR A 152 7.92 -5.64 5.20
CA THR A 152 6.49 -5.97 5.20
C THR A 152 6.02 -6.62 6.51
N SER A 153 6.88 -7.38 7.21
CA SER A 153 6.56 -7.92 8.53
C SER A 153 6.39 -6.84 9.60
N LYS A 154 7.05 -5.69 9.42
CA LYS A 154 6.89 -4.50 10.25
C LYS A 154 5.73 -3.58 9.80
N GLY A 155 4.98 -3.99 8.78
CA GLY A 155 3.85 -3.24 8.24
C GLY A 155 4.20 -2.17 7.22
N PHE A 156 5.43 -2.15 6.70
CA PHE A 156 5.86 -1.20 5.67
C PHE A 156 5.80 -1.85 4.29
N PRO A 157 4.91 -1.40 3.40
CA PRO A 157 4.84 -1.89 2.04
C PRO A 157 6.08 -1.47 1.23
N VAL A 158 6.33 -2.21 0.14
CA VAL A 158 7.48 -1.98 -0.74
C VAL A 158 6.96 -1.71 -2.16
N ILE A 159 7.25 -0.54 -2.71
CA ILE A 159 7.04 -0.26 -4.13
C ILE A 159 8.24 -0.82 -4.88
N ALA A 160 8.01 -1.72 -5.82
CA ALA A 160 9.04 -2.25 -6.70
C ALA A 160 8.96 -1.55 -8.07
N HIS A 161 10.05 -0.91 -8.48
CA HIS A 161 10.26 -0.49 -9.86
C HIS A 161 10.88 -1.68 -10.60
N ILE A 162 10.28 -2.14 -11.67
CA ILE A 162 10.66 -3.34 -12.40
C ILE A 162 10.78 -3.08 -13.89
N GLN A 163 11.49 -3.98 -14.59
CA GLN A 163 11.44 -4.10 -16.05
C GLN A 163 10.47 -5.22 -16.38
N THR A 164 9.39 -4.91 -17.10
CA THR A 164 8.25 -5.82 -17.27
C THR A 164 8.61 -7.13 -17.99
N LYS A 165 9.40 -7.10 -19.06
CA LYS A 165 9.81 -8.29 -19.83
C LYS A 165 10.61 -9.27 -18.95
N SER A 166 11.44 -8.76 -18.03
CA SER A 166 12.24 -9.58 -17.13
C SER A 166 11.44 -10.12 -15.92
N ALA A 167 10.27 -9.54 -15.64
CA ALA A 167 9.35 -9.97 -14.57
C ALA A 167 8.34 -11.01 -15.08
N SER A 168 8.82 -12.16 -15.57
CA SER A 168 8.01 -13.18 -16.26
C SER A 168 6.80 -13.66 -15.45
N CYS A 169 6.87 -13.64 -14.11
CA CYS A 169 5.77 -14.01 -13.23
C CYS A 169 4.55 -13.08 -13.31
N LEU A 170 4.68 -11.90 -13.91
CA LEU A 170 3.58 -10.94 -14.09
C LEU A 170 2.89 -11.04 -15.45
N GLY A 171 3.48 -11.75 -16.42
CA GLY A 171 2.87 -12.02 -17.73
C GLY A 171 2.81 -10.78 -18.63
N TYR A 172 3.81 -9.92 -18.60
CA TYR A 172 3.96 -8.83 -19.55
C TYR A 172 4.65 -9.29 -20.83
N ILE A 173 4.17 -8.81 -21.97
CA ILE A 173 4.78 -9.06 -23.29
C ILE A 173 5.76 -7.95 -23.64
N GLY A 174 5.40 -6.69 -23.34
CA GLY A 174 6.22 -5.51 -23.63
C GLY A 174 7.39 -5.33 -22.67
N ASP A 175 8.38 -4.53 -23.07
CA ASP A 175 9.58 -4.23 -22.29
C ASP A 175 9.64 -2.74 -21.91
N TYR A 176 9.14 -2.42 -20.72
CA TYR A 176 9.10 -1.05 -20.17
C TYR A 176 9.26 -1.04 -18.66
N GLY A 177 9.62 0.13 -18.10
CA GLY A 177 9.65 0.34 -16.65
C GLY A 177 8.25 0.38 -16.08
N HIS A 178 8.03 -0.30 -14.95
CA HIS A 178 6.72 -0.37 -14.29
C HIS A 178 6.86 -0.38 -12.78
N TYR A 179 5.88 0.20 -12.08
CA TYR A 179 5.80 0.17 -10.63
C TYR A 179 4.69 -0.77 -10.18
N ILE A 180 5.00 -1.58 -9.18
CA ILE A 180 4.06 -2.48 -8.50
C ILE A 180 4.22 -2.36 -7.00
N LEU A 181 3.20 -2.77 -6.24
CA LEU A 181 3.26 -2.82 -4.78
C LEU A 181 3.49 -4.26 -4.31
N ILE A 182 4.54 -4.49 -3.51
CA ILE A 182 4.72 -5.70 -2.72
C ILE A 182 4.19 -5.41 -1.32
N TYR A 183 3.05 -6.01 -0.95
CA TYR A 183 2.36 -5.74 0.30
C TYR A 183 2.55 -6.83 1.37
N GLY A 184 3.34 -7.86 1.08
CA GLY A 184 3.66 -8.94 2.01
C GLY A 184 4.29 -10.13 1.32
N MET A 185 4.42 -11.20 2.11
CA MET A 185 4.83 -12.52 1.61
C MET A 185 3.82 -13.58 2.02
N THR A 186 3.75 -14.66 1.24
CA THR A 186 3.01 -15.86 1.60
C THR A 186 3.83 -16.72 2.57
N ASN A 187 3.21 -17.72 3.19
CA ASN A 187 3.92 -18.65 4.09
C ASN A 187 4.98 -19.49 3.35
N ASP A 188 4.73 -19.79 2.07
CA ASP A 188 5.63 -20.48 1.15
C ASP A 188 6.66 -19.56 0.49
N GLY A 189 6.78 -18.32 0.96
CA GLY A 189 7.84 -17.39 0.59
C GLY A 189 7.66 -16.62 -0.72
N LEU A 190 6.47 -16.63 -1.33
CA LEU A 190 6.18 -15.80 -2.51
C LEU A 190 5.86 -14.37 -2.12
N TYR A 191 6.24 -13.40 -2.94
CA TYR A 191 5.77 -12.03 -2.84
C TYR A 191 4.27 -11.94 -3.12
N LYS A 192 3.53 -11.23 -2.28
CA LYS A 192 2.15 -10.78 -2.53
C LYS A 192 2.20 -9.44 -3.22
N ILE A 193 1.69 -9.38 -4.44
CA ILE A 193 1.82 -8.22 -5.31
C ILE A 193 0.44 -7.65 -5.63
N ALA A 194 0.32 -6.32 -5.56
CA ALA A 194 -0.75 -5.55 -6.18
C ALA A 194 -0.14 -4.78 -7.36
N ASP A 195 -0.45 -5.23 -8.56
CA ASP A 195 0.03 -4.67 -9.80
C ASP A 195 -1.06 -3.75 -10.39
N PRO A 196 -0.79 -2.45 -10.56
CA PRO A 196 -1.77 -1.49 -11.08
C PRO A 196 -2.38 -1.83 -12.44
N THR A 197 -1.76 -2.72 -13.20
CA THR A 197 -2.27 -3.16 -14.52
C THR A 197 -2.85 -4.57 -14.48
N LYS A 198 -2.23 -5.48 -13.72
CA LYS A 198 -2.53 -6.93 -13.76
C LYS A 198 -3.28 -7.43 -12.51
N GLY A 199 -3.54 -6.56 -11.53
CA GLY A 199 -4.24 -6.91 -10.30
C GLY A 199 -3.39 -7.69 -9.30
N ILE A 200 -4.03 -8.47 -8.46
CA ILE A 200 -3.35 -9.26 -7.42
C ILE A 200 -2.59 -10.42 -8.03
N LYS A 201 -1.29 -10.50 -7.72
CA LYS A 201 -0.37 -11.53 -8.20
C LYS A 201 0.48 -12.11 -7.06
N LYS A 202 1.11 -13.24 -7.33
CA LYS A 202 2.18 -13.82 -6.51
C LYS A 202 3.39 -14.08 -7.40
N CYS A 203 4.59 -13.88 -6.86
CA CYS A 203 5.82 -14.07 -7.61
C CYS A 203 6.94 -14.62 -6.73
N LYS A 204 7.75 -15.52 -7.27
CA LYS A 204 8.98 -15.99 -6.62
C LYS A 204 9.97 -14.81 -6.51
N PRO A 205 10.57 -14.55 -5.33
CA PRO A 205 11.55 -13.47 -5.16
C PRO A 205 12.65 -13.50 -6.21
N GLY A 206 13.26 -14.69 -6.46
CA GLY A 206 14.35 -14.83 -7.43
C GLY A 206 14.01 -14.42 -8.87
N ILE A 207 12.73 -14.38 -9.25
CA ILE A 207 12.32 -13.86 -10.56
C ILE A 207 12.23 -12.34 -10.50
N LEU A 208 11.50 -11.80 -9.51
CA LEU A 208 11.25 -10.36 -9.43
C LEU A 208 12.51 -9.57 -9.08
N ASP A 209 13.35 -10.10 -8.17
CA ASP A 209 14.59 -9.45 -7.73
C ASP A 209 15.62 -9.32 -8.86
N LYS A 210 15.56 -10.21 -9.85
CA LYS A 210 16.41 -10.19 -11.05
C LYS A 210 15.76 -9.46 -12.23
N ALA A 211 14.55 -8.94 -12.08
CA ALA A 211 13.81 -8.27 -13.16
C ALA A 211 14.45 -6.91 -13.53
N THR A 212 15.68 -6.96 -14.02
CA THR A 212 16.47 -5.81 -14.48
C THR A 212 16.86 -6.06 -15.93
N ASN A 213 16.68 -5.08 -16.76
CA ASN A 213 17.10 -5.15 -18.16
C ASN A 213 17.99 -3.92 -18.48
N GLY A 214 19.13 -3.82 -17.81
CA GLY A 214 20.07 -2.70 -17.98
C GLY A 214 19.63 -1.36 -17.39
N ARG A 215 18.46 -1.29 -16.74
CA ARG A 215 17.97 -0.08 -16.06
C ARG A 215 18.27 -0.12 -14.56
N SER A 216 18.48 1.06 -13.98
CA SER A 216 18.60 1.22 -12.53
C SER A 216 17.25 1.02 -11.85
N ILE A 217 16.95 -0.23 -11.50
CA ILE A 217 15.70 -0.69 -10.92
C ILE A 217 15.88 -0.94 -9.44
N HIS A 218 14.95 -0.44 -8.61
CA HIS A 218 15.08 -0.49 -7.17
C HIS A 218 13.77 -0.86 -6.49
N TYR A 219 13.90 -1.33 -5.26
CA TYR A 219 12.79 -1.48 -4.32
C TYR A 219 12.80 -0.31 -3.34
N TYR A 220 11.61 0.16 -3.01
CA TYR A 220 11.36 1.34 -2.19
C TYR A 220 10.42 1.01 -1.04
N LYS A 221 10.95 0.98 0.18
CA LYS A 221 10.13 0.88 1.39
C LYS A 221 9.39 2.19 1.61
N VAL A 222 8.09 2.12 1.91
CA VAL A 222 7.25 3.28 2.22
C VAL A 222 6.96 3.30 3.72
N GLU A 223 7.28 4.41 4.38
CA GLU A 223 7.17 4.63 5.82
C GLU A 223 6.41 5.92 6.12
N ILE A 224 5.92 6.05 7.35
CA ILE A 224 5.30 7.28 7.86
C ILE A 224 6.42 8.22 8.36
N ILE A 225 6.40 9.51 7.97
CA ILE A 225 7.28 10.54 8.53
C ILE A 225 6.87 10.89 9.96
#